data_a498e37f61ffbc91297781bb03d766a2
#
_entry.id   a498e37f61ffbc91297781bb03d766a2
#
_cell.length_a   1.000
_cell.length_b   1.000
_cell.length_c   1.000
_cell.angle_alpha   90.00
_cell.angle_beta   90.00
_cell.angle_gamma   90.00
#
_symmetry.space_group_name_H-M   'P 1'
#
loop_
_entity.id
_entity.type
_entity.pdbx_description
1 polymer ?
#
loop_
_entity_poly.entity_id
_entity_poly.type
_entity_poly.pdbx_seq_one_letter_code
_entity_poly.pdbx_strand_id
1 'polypeptide(L)'
;MIEAITLIVRSEDEHDENLLKNKAAEALSKKNCNVRPEDIRLIVAKRSIDARHGRIRICLRCKAYIGETPNEQSAKPLPTWQPADKGKRVVIVGSGPAGLFGALRLLEDGITPIIVERGEYTDARKKTIAEISTKG
;
A
#
# COMPACT_ATOMS: atom_id res chain seq x y z
N MET A 1 9.09 -21.68 11.59
CA MET A 1 8.87 -20.60 12.59
C MET A 1 8.72 -19.28 11.87
N ILE A 2 7.74 -18.45 12.27
CA ILE A 2 7.46 -17.15 11.62
C ILE A 2 7.67 -16.04 12.65
N GLU A 3 8.51 -15.06 12.32
CA GLU A 3 8.80 -13.90 13.16
C GLU A 3 8.49 -12.58 12.44
N ALA A 4 7.87 -11.64 13.17
CA ALA A 4 7.66 -10.29 12.68
C ALA A 4 8.85 -9.40 13.04
N ILE A 5 9.47 -8.80 12.03
CA ILE A 5 10.63 -7.92 12.18
C ILE A 5 10.43 -6.62 11.42
N THR A 6 11.14 -5.58 11.84
CA THR A 6 11.18 -4.30 11.12
C THR A 6 12.62 -4.03 10.69
N LEU A 7 12.82 -3.82 9.40
CA LEU A 7 14.10 -3.47 8.82
C LEU A 7 14.09 -2.00 8.43
N ILE A 8 15.19 -1.31 8.66
CA ILE A 8 15.39 0.07 8.21
C ILE A 8 16.53 0.05 7.22
N VAL A 9 16.25 0.47 5.99
CA VAL A 9 17.21 0.49 4.89
C VAL A 9 17.19 1.82 4.15
N ARG A 10 18.17 2.07 3.29
CA ARG A 10 18.14 3.19 2.36
C ARG A 10 17.23 2.88 1.19
N SER A 11 16.81 3.89 0.45
CA SER A 11 15.97 3.71 -0.74
C SER A 11 16.65 2.86 -1.82
N GLU A 12 17.97 2.95 -1.94
CA GLU A 12 18.79 2.18 -2.89
C GLU A 12 18.92 0.70 -2.54
N ASP A 13 18.78 0.38 -1.24
CA ASP A 13 19.01 -0.97 -0.68
C ASP A 13 17.71 -1.78 -0.53
N GLU A 14 16.54 -1.19 -0.81
CA GLU A 14 15.26 -1.80 -0.46
C GLU A 14 14.92 -3.07 -1.27
N HIS A 15 15.59 -3.27 -2.39
CA HIS A 15 15.40 -4.43 -3.27
C HIS A 15 16.58 -5.41 -3.23
N ASP A 16 17.62 -5.14 -2.42
CA ASP A 16 18.75 -6.05 -2.24
C ASP A 16 18.38 -7.19 -1.28
N GLU A 17 18.00 -8.34 -1.85
CA GLU A 17 17.60 -9.51 -1.06
C GLU A 17 18.69 -9.98 -0.09
N ASN A 18 19.95 -9.94 -0.48
CA ASN A 18 21.06 -10.42 0.35
C ASN A 18 21.27 -9.49 1.54
N LEU A 19 21.24 -8.19 1.30
CA LEU A 19 21.33 -7.19 2.36
C LEU A 19 20.13 -7.31 3.32
N LEU A 20 18.92 -7.49 2.80
CA LEU A 20 17.72 -7.66 3.61
C LEU A 20 17.77 -8.92 4.46
N LYS A 21 18.24 -10.05 3.92
CA LYS A 21 18.42 -11.30 4.68
C LYS A 21 19.47 -11.17 5.78
N ASN A 22 20.58 -10.51 5.51
CA ASN A 22 21.61 -10.24 6.51
C ASN A 22 21.07 -9.37 7.66
N LYS A 23 20.40 -8.27 7.35
CA LYS A 23 19.74 -7.43 8.36
C LYS A 23 18.65 -8.17 9.14
N ALA A 24 17.93 -9.08 8.50
CA ALA A 24 16.95 -9.91 9.16
C ALA A 24 17.60 -10.88 10.14
N ALA A 25 18.70 -11.54 9.77
CA ALA A 25 19.46 -12.41 10.66
C ALA A 25 20.00 -11.65 11.89
N GLU A 26 20.51 -10.44 11.70
CA GLU A 26 20.93 -9.56 12.82
C GLU A 26 19.76 -9.20 13.75
N ALA A 27 18.60 -8.85 13.16
CA ALA A 27 17.41 -8.50 13.93
C ALA A 27 16.86 -9.71 14.73
N LEU A 28 16.94 -10.91 14.16
CA LEU A 28 16.53 -12.16 14.81
C LEU A 28 17.52 -12.57 15.90
N SER A 29 18.82 -12.38 15.69
CA SER A 29 19.85 -12.65 16.69
C SER A 29 19.64 -11.84 17.96
N LYS A 30 19.22 -10.57 17.86
CA LYS A 30 18.85 -9.72 19.01
C LYS A 30 17.64 -10.26 19.79
N LYS A 31 16.85 -11.16 19.20
CA LYS A 31 15.74 -11.85 19.83
C LYS A 31 16.11 -13.29 20.28
N ASN A 32 17.39 -13.59 20.43
CA ASN A 32 17.92 -14.92 20.74
C ASN A 32 17.60 -16.01 19.70
N CYS A 33 17.37 -15.62 18.45
CA CYS A 33 17.12 -16.55 17.35
C CYS A 33 18.28 -16.44 16.35
N ASN A 34 19.27 -17.34 16.46
CA ASN A 34 20.43 -17.38 15.57
C ASN A 34 20.11 -18.20 14.34
N VAL A 35 19.95 -17.53 13.20
CA VAL A 35 19.61 -18.16 11.91
C VAL A 35 20.54 -17.63 10.84
N ARG A 36 20.96 -18.49 9.92
CA ARG A 36 21.75 -18.07 8.76
C ARG A 36 20.88 -17.31 7.76
N PRO A 37 21.41 -16.26 7.11
CA PRO A 37 20.66 -15.46 6.15
C PRO A 37 20.01 -16.28 5.02
N GLU A 38 20.69 -17.36 4.57
CA GLU A 38 20.19 -18.26 3.53
C GLU A 38 18.93 -19.04 3.93
N ASP A 39 18.75 -19.31 5.22
CA ASP A 39 17.60 -20.04 5.76
C ASP A 39 16.37 -19.13 5.99
N ILE A 40 16.50 -17.82 5.74
CA ILE A 40 15.45 -16.84 5.94
C ILE A 40 14.76 -16.51 4.62
N ARG A 41 13.43 -16.64 4.59
CA ARG A 41 12.58 -16.07 3.55
C ARG A 41 11.81 -14.89 4.10
N LEU A 42 11.89 -13.74 3.43
CA LEU A 42 11.24 -12.51 3.84
C LEU A 42 10.02 -12.22 2.97
N ILE A 43 8.90 -11.90 3.64
CA ILE A 43 7.75 -11.28 2.97
C ILE A 43 7.55 -9.90 3.55
N VAL A 44 7.60 -8.87 2.70
CA VAL A 44 7.32 -7.50 3.10
C VAL A 44 5.82 -7.32 3.26
N ALA A 45 5.37 -7.17 4.51
CA ALA A 45 3.98 -6.96 4.84
C ALA A 45 3.56 -5.48 4.75
N LYS A 46 4.50 -4.56 5.02
CA LYS A 46 4.26 -3.11 4.94
C LYS A 46 5.55 -2.39 4.63
N ARG A 47 5.47 -1.44 3.70
CA ARG A 47 6.52 -0.48 3.38
C ARG A 47 6.08 0.92 3.82
N SER A 48 6.95 1.65 4.47
CA SER A 48 6.72 3.06 4.81
C SER A 48 8.00 3.87 4.66
N ILE A 49 7.85 5.14 4.40
CA ILE A 49 8.96 6.08 4.24
C ILE A 49 9.08 6.91 5.53
N ASP A 50 10.29 6.96 6.09
CA ASP A 50 10.65 7.87 7.17
C ASP A 50 11.59 8.94 6.61
N ALA A 51 11.05 10.15 6.44
CA ALA A 51 11.79 11.31 5.94
C ALA A 51 12.21 12.28 7.06
N ARG A 52 12.07 11.89 8.32
CA ARG A 52 12.47 12.70 9.48
C ARG A 52 14.00 12.81 9.53
N HIS A 53 14.49 13.93 10.07
CA HIS A 53 15.93 14.18 10.26
C HIS A 53 16.76 14.27 8.97
N GLY A 54 16.15 14.71 7.85
CA GLY A 54 16.88 15.05 6.63
C GLY A 54 17.46 13.88 5.82
N ARG A 55 17.22 12.63 6.23
CA ARG A 55 17.60 11.43 5.48
C ARG A 55 16.39 10.55 5.26
N ILE A 56 16.13 10.23 4.00
CA ILE A 56 15.04 9.30 3.63
C ILE A 56 15.48 7.89 4.00
N ARG A 57 14.66 7.22 4.81
CA ARG A 57 14.82 5.82 5.18
C ARG A 57 13.56 5.05 4.82
N ILE A 58 13.73 3.83 4.38
CA ILE A 58 12.62 2.91 4.11
C ILE A 58 12.49 1.97 5.30
N CYS A 59 11.30 1.96 5.89
CA CYS A 59 10.97 1.04 6.97
C CYS A 59 10.13 -0.11 6.39
N LEU A 60 10.68 -1.32 6.40
CA LEU A 60 10.04 -2.52 5.92
C LEU A 60 9.60 -3.36 7.12
N ARG A 61 8.29 -3.54 7.30
CA ARG A 61 7.76 -4.52 8.23
C ARG A 61 7.66 -5.85 7.51
N CYS A 62 8.45 -6.83 7.92
CA CYS A 62 8.57 -8.11 7.26
C CYS A 62 8.09 -9.25 8.15
N LYS A 63 7.60 -10.31 7.52
CA LYS A 63 7.47 -11.64 8.14
C LYS A 63 8.69 -12.45 7.70
N ALA A 64 9.51 -12.90 8.65
CA ALA A 64 10.64 -13.78 8.42
C ALA A 64 10.19 -15.22 8.64
N TYR A 65 10.27 -16.04 7.61
CA TYR A 65 10.00 -17.48 7.63
C TYR A 65 11.33 -18.20 7.76
N ILE A 66 11.47 -19.03 8.79
CA ILE A 66 12.68 -19.75 9.13
C ILE A 66 12.40 -21.24 8.99
N GLY A 67 13.06 -21.90 8.01
CA GLY A 67 12.86 -23.32 7.73
C GLY A 67 11.49 -23.71 7.17
N GLU A 68 10.68 -22.71 6.80
CA GLU A 68 9.34 -22.90 6.24
C GLU A 68 9.22 -22.12 4.91
N THR A 69 8.52 -22.71 3.96
CA THR A 69 8.09 -22.00 2.75
C THR A 69 6.87 -21.14 3.10
N PRO A 70 6.89 -19.84 2.78
CA PRO A 70 5.68 -19.03 2.92
C PRO A 70 4.57 -19.68 2.11
N ASN A 71 3.44 -19.95 2.75
CA ASN A 71 2.23 -20.23 1.99
C ASN A 71 1.91 -18.93 1.25
N GLU A 72 2.08 -18.93 -0.08
CA GLU A 72 1.66 -17.82 -0.91
C GLU A 72 0.17 -17.65 -0.68
N GLN A 73 -0.17 -16.75 0.24
CA GLN A 73 -1.53 -16.25 0.30
C GLN A 73 -1.73 -15.58 -1.06
N SER A 74 -2.39 -16.31 -1.94
CA SER A 74 -2.81 -15.79 -3.23
C SER A 74 -3.38 -14.40 -3.00
N ALA A 75 -2.82 -13.40 -3.68
CA ALA A 75 -3.35 -12.05 -3.62
C ALA A 75 -4.87 -12.15 -3.72
N LYS A 76 -5.59 -11.50 -2.81
CA LYS A 76 -7.06 -11.51 -2.86
C LYS A 76 -7.44 -11.18 -4.30
N PRO A 77 -8.26 -12.00 -4.96
CA PRO A 77 -8.67 -11.72 -6.32
C PRO A 77 -9.25 -10.29 -6.37
N LEU A 78 -8.87 -9.56 -7.40
CA LEU A 78 -9.45 -8.24 -7.62
C LEU A 78 -10.98 -8.38 -7.71
N PRO A 79 -11.73 -7.43 -7.16
CA PRO A 79 -13.18 -7.45 -7.28
C PRO A 79 -13.59 -7.54 -8.75
N THR A 80 -14.48 -8.47 -9.07
CA THR A 80 -15.08 -8.55 -10.41
C THR A 80 -16.32 -7.68 -10.43
N TRP A 81 -16.32 -6.70 -11.32
CA TRP A 81 -17.44 -5.79 -11.48
C TRP A 81 -18.55 -6.47 -12.31
N GLN A 82 -19.78 -6.33 -11.87
CA GLN A 82 -20.93 -6.78 -12.64
C GLN A 82 -21.29 -5.72 -13.69
N PRO A 83 -21.80 -6.12 -14.88
CA PRO A 83 -22.36 -5.17 -15.83
C PRO A 83 -23.48 -4.34 -15.16
N ALA A 84 -23.30 -3.04 -15.13
CA ALA A 84 -24.20 -2.12 -14.43
C ALA A 84 -25.27 -1.47 -15.35
N ASP A 85 -25.55 -2.08 -16.48
CA ASP A 85 -26.39 -1.51 -17.55
C ASP A 85 -27.93 -1.76 -17.39
N LYS A 86 -28.31 -2.67 -16.50
CA LYS A 86 -29.72 -3.12 -16.35
C LYS A 86 -30.34 -2.84 -14.98
N GLY A 87 -29.69 -2.07 -14.14
CA GLY A 87 -30.08 -1.94 -12.75
C GLY A 87 -30.64 -0.59 -12.35
N LYS A 88 -30.88 -0.48 -11.08
CA LYS A 88 -31.19 0.78 -10.40
C LYS A 88 -30.01 1.74 -10.56
N ARG A 89 -30.32 3.02 -10.71
CA ARG A 89 -29.31 4.08 -10.72
C ARG A 89 -29.29 4.79 -9.37
N VAL A 90 -28.12 5.06 -8.85
CA VAL A 90 -27.95 5.78 -7.58
C VAL A 90 -27.06 6.99 -7.82
N VAL A 91 -27.55 8.16 -7.42
CA VAL A 91 -26.81 9.41 -7.51
C VAL A 91 -25.97 9.57 -6.24
N ILE A 92 -24.67 9.82 -6.44
CA ILE A 92 -23.70 10.10 -5.38
C ILE A 92 -23.27 11.56 -5.51
N VAL A 93 -23.44 12.35 -4.45
CA VAL A 93 -23.02 13.74 -4.44
C VAL A 93 -21.62 13.85 -3.88
N GLY A 94 -20.68 14.26 -4.72
CA GLY A 94 -19.27 14.41 -4.41
C GLY A 94 -18.38 13.23 -4.84
N SER A 95 -17.26 13.54 -5.49
CA SER A 95 -16.23 12.59 -5.92
C SER A 95 -15.07 12.45 -4.93
N GLY A 96 -15.30 12.74 -3.66
CA GLY A 96 -14.34 12.50 -2.60
C GLY A 96 -14.17 11.00 -2.30
N PRO A 97 -13.25 10.62 -1.39
CA PRO A 97 -12.99 9.22 -1.07
C PRO A 97 -14.24 8.41 -0.74
N ALA A 98 -15.16 8.97 0.07
CA ALA A 98 -16.41 8.30 0.43
C ALA A 98 -17.31 8.06 -0.79
N GLY A 99 -17.45 9.06 -1.68
CA GLY A 99 -18.25 8.94 -2.90
C GLY A 99 -17.68 7.93 -3.87
N LEU A 100 -16.37 7.93 -4.06
CA LEU A 100 -15.68 6.97 -4.94
C LEU A 100 -15.77 5.53 -4.41
N PHE A 101 -15.52 5.30 -3.11
CA PHE A 101 -15.67 3.96 -2.53
C PHE A 101 -17.16 3.50 -2.52
N GLY A 102 -18.10 4.43 -2.29
CA GLY A 102 -19.52 4.14 -2.42
C GLY A 102 -19.90 3.72 -3.83
N ALA A 103 -19.37 4.40 -4.86
CA ALA A 103 -19.59 4.04 -6.25
C ALA A 103 -19.03 2.64 -6.58
N LEU A 104 -17.82 2.33 -6.11
CA LEU A 104 -17.21 1.01 -6.28
C LEU A 104 -18.09 -0.08 -5.65
N ARG A 105 -18.63 0.17 -4.45
CA ARG A 105 -19.52 -0.78 -3.77
C ARG A 105 -20.83 -1.01 -4.55
N LEU A 106 -21.40 0.05 -5.10
CA LEU A 106 -22.60 -0.08 -5.95
C LEU A 106 -22.33 -0.91 -7.21
N LEU A 107 -21.16 -0.75 -7.83
CA LEU A 107 -20.75 -1.56 -8.98
C LEU A 107 -20.58 -3.05 -8.63
N GLU A 108 -20.11 -3.37 -7.43
CA GLU A 108 -20.06 -4.76 -6.94
C GLU A 108 -21.46 -5.38 -6.86
N ASP A 109 -22.47 -4.58 -6.53
CA ASP A 109 -23.88 -5.01 -6.45
C ASP A 109 -24.64 -4.89 -7.80
N GLY A 110 -23.92 -4.56 -8.90
CA GLY A 110 -24.53 -4.39 -10.24
C GLY A 110 -25.39 -3.13 -10.39
N ILE A 111 -25.24 -2.16 -9.52
CA ILE A 111 -25.98 -0.90 -9.52
C ILE A 111 -25.15 0.18 -10.23
N THR A 112 -25.75 0.95 -11.14
CA THR A 112 -25.07 2.04 -11.85
C THR A 112 -24.92 3.27 -10.97
N PRO A 113 -23.71 3.65 -10.52
CA PRO A 113 -23.52 4.92 -9.81
C PRO A 113 -23.41 6.09 -10.78
N ILE A 114 -24.03 7.21 -10.43
CA ILE A 114 -23.90 8.50 -11.11
C ILE A 114 -23.26 9.45 -10.12
N ILE A 115 -22.01 9.83 -10.34
CA ILE A 115 -21.28 10.75 -9.46
C ILE A 115 -21.47 12.17 -9.97
N VAL A 116 -21.97 13.05 -9.10
CA VAL A 116 -22.11 14.48 -9.36
C VAL A 116 -21.09 15.22 -8.50
N GLU A 117 -20.17 15.93 -9.15
CA GLU A 117 -19.11 16.69 -8.48
C GLU A 117 -19.29 18.20 -8.76
N ARG A 118 -19.17 18.99 -7.69
CA ARG A 118 -19.24 20.46 -7.78
C ARG A 118 -17.91 21.09 -8.19
N GLY A 119 -16.81 20.42 -7.87
CA GLY A 119 -15.47 20.93 -8.12
C GLY A 119 -15.14 20.99 -9.60
N GLU A 120 -14.21 21.87 -9.94
CA GLU A 120 -13.67 22.01 -11.28
C GLU A 120 -12.83 20.78 -11.68
N TYR A 121 -12.65 20.60 -12.99
CA TYR A 121 -11.73 19.60 -13.52
C TYR A 121 -10.30 19.81 -12.99
N THR A 122 -9.55 18.73 -12.92
CA THR A 122 -8.20 18.68 -12.32
C THR A 122 -7.26 19.78 -12.82
N ASP A 123 -7.30 20.10 -14.13
CA ASP A 123 -6.41 21.09 -14.72
C ASP A 123 -6.80 22.53 -14.35
N ALA A 124 -8.08 22.82 -14.26
CA ALA A 124 -8.57 24.11 -13.78
C ALA A 124 -8.21 24.29 -12.29
N ARG A 125 -8.44 23.24 -11.49
CA ARG A 125 -8.12 23.22 -10.06
C ARG A 125 -6.63 23.41 -9.77
N LYS A 126 -5.73 22.84 -10.60
CA LYS A 126 -4.29 23.09 -10.48
C LYS A 126 -3.94 24.56 -10.64
N LYS A 127 -4.56 25.26 -11.61
CA LYS A 127 -4.35 26.69 -11.81
C LYS A 127 -4.81 27.50 -10.61
N THR A 128 -6.03 27.23 -10.11
CA THR A 128 -6.59 27.90 -8.94
C THR A 128 -5.71 27.71 -7.70
N ILE A 129 -5.21 26.49 -7.45
CA ILE A 129 -4.29 26.22 -6.33
C ILE A 129 -2.96 26.96 -6.49
N ALA A 130 -2.40 26.99 -7.70
CA ALA A 130 -1.16 27.73 -7.98
C ALA A 130 -1.34 29.24 -7.74
N GLU A 131 -2.48 29.81 -8.12
CA GLU A 131 -2.81 31.22 -7.86
C GLU A 131 -2.94 31.53 -6.37
N ILE A 132 -3.56 30.65 -5.58
CA ILE A 132 -3.66 30.80 -4.12
C ILE A 132 -2.27 30.75 -3.49
N SER A 133 -1.39 29.81 -3.91
CA SER A 133 -0.02 29.71 -3.41
C SER A 133 0.87 30.91 -3.73
N THR A 134 0.56 31.66 -4.80
CA THR A 134 1.36 32.83 -5.20
C THR A 134 0.85 34.16 -4.67
N LYS A 135 -0.43 34.23 -4.31
CA LYS A 135 -1.10 35.46 -3.85
C LYS A 135 -1.52 35.43 -2.38
N GLY A 136 -1.27 34.31 -1.67
CA GLY A 136 -1.64 34.09 -0.27
C GLY A 136 -0.65 34.60 0.76
#